data_ab075539daacab322f777dc5f033c6a6
#
_entry.id   ab075539daacab322f777dc5f033c6a6
#
_cell.length_a   1.000
_cell.length_b   1.000
_cell.length_c   1.000
_cell.angle_alpha   90.00
_cell.angle_beta   90.00
_cell.angle_gamma   90.00
#
_symmetry.space_group_name_H-M   'P 1'
#
loop_
_entity.id
_entity.type
_entity.pdbx_description
1 polymer ?
#
loop_
_entity_poly.entity_id
_entity_poly.type
_entity_poly.pdbx_seq_one_letter_code
_entity_poly.pdbx_strand_id
1 'polypeptide(L)'
;MIKYFTIYNWLFLLIILVTSSCQSKKTPKYILAPFSNLDTLSTNDWWNRKTSPIIDMKVPRDQVIAFGIYTTSNNTLKLSAQLFPLYPEESRKVKLAFYQNNIWKVVQTEQVNEIGWSVLFRIENFDMSKDIRYKIMHGETAYFEGLIRKDPINKAQITLAALSCNSNKDRGDRDEYVKNINTLNPDLIFFAGDQSYDHKEHTAAWLKFGLQFRELFRGRPCITIPDDHDIGQGNLWGEGGKKSLRKDGNDGGYFFHPEYVKMVERAQTAHLPDPYHKEALNQGI
;
A
#
# COMPACT_ATOMS: atom_id res chain seq x y z
N MET A 1 76.03 -58.98 -20.40
CA MET A 1 76.09 -57.87 -19.47
C MET A 1 75.00 -56.87 -19.88
N ILE A 2 73.79 -56.99 -19.33
CA ILE A 2 72.59 -56.26 -19.74
C ILE A 2 72.33 -55.23 -18.64
N LYS A 3 72.38 -53.96 -19.00
CA LYS A 3 72.01 -52.84 -18.07
C LYS A 3 70.54 -52.56 -18.23
N TYR A 4 69.79 -52.70 -17.17
CA TYR A 4 68.38 -52.28 -17.09
C TYR A 4 68.32 -50.75 -16.90
N PHE A 5 67.60 -50.11 -17.77
CA PHE A 5 67.20 -48.72 -17.64
C PHE A 5 65.83 -48.66 -17.02
N THR A 6 65.72 -48.14 -15.80
CA THR A 6 64.44 -47.96 -15.09
C THR A 6 63.90 -46.58 -15.45
N ILE A 7 62.78 -46.57 -16.11
CA ILE A 7 62.05 -45.35 -16.45
C ILE A 7 61.11 -45.02 -15.28
N TYR A 8 61.36 -43.94 -14.57
CA TYR A 8 60.43 -43.38 -13.60
C TYR A 8 59.36 -42.59 -14.30
N ASN A 9 58.10 -43.12 -14.31
CA ASN A 9 56.91 -42.39 -14.71
C ASN A 9 56.51 -41.45 -13.58
N TRP A 10 56.67 -40.16 -13.79
CA TRP A 10 56.10 -39.12 -12.98
C TRP A 10 54.61 -38.93 -13.42
N LEU A 11 53.70 -39.51 -12.67
CA LEU A 11 52.30 -39.19 -12.78
C LEU A 11 52.07 -37.84 -12.09
N PHE A 12 51.92 -36.77 -12.88
CA PHE A 12 51.40 -35.50 -12.42
C PHE A 12 49.91 -35.66 -12.18
N LEU A 13 49.53 -35.86 -10.92
CA LEU A 13 48.11 -35.79 -10.49
C LEU A 13 47.70 -34.32 -10.44
N LEU A 14 47.05 -33.87 -11.51
CA LEU A 14 46.43 -32.53 -11.59
C LEU A 14 45.20 -32.55 -10.68
N ILE A 15 45.33 -32.17 -9.43
CA ILE A 15 44.20 -31.93 -8.53
C ILE A 15 43.59 -30.61 -8.95
N ILE A 16 42.51 -30.67 -9.76
CA ILE A 16 41.63 -29.54 -10.04
C ILE A 16 40.84 -29.30 -8.75
N LEU A 17 41.33 -28.35 -7.94
CA LEU A 17 40.53 -27.75 -6.87
C LEU A 17 39.39 -26.93 -7.51
N VAL A 18 38.28 -27.60 -7.70
CA VAL A 18 37.00 -26.90 -7.96
C VAL A 18 36.62 -26.20 -6.64
N THR A 19 37.13 -25.00 -6.47
CA THR A 19 36.57 -24.10 -5.46
C THR A 19 35.16 -23.75 -5.88
N SER A 20 34.21 -24.60 -5.44
CA SER A 20 32.80 -24.18 -5.42
C SER A 20 32.72 -22.96 -4.51
N SER A 21 32.81 -21.79 -5.14
CA SER A 21 32.41 -20.56 -4.50
C SER A 21 30.94 -20.69 -4.14
N CYS A 22 30.67 -21.21 -2.98
CA CYS A 22 29.38 -21.14 -2.35
C CYS A 22 29.17 -19.65 -2.05
N GLN A 23 28.77 -18.87 -3.05
CA GLN A 23 28.20 -17.57 -2.80
C GLN A 23 26.98 -17.82 -1.92
N SER A 24 27.17 -17.67 -0.62
CA SER A 24 26.05 -17.57 0.29
C SER A 24 25.19 -16.42 -0.27
N LYS A 25 24.10 -16.77 -0.92
CA LYS A 25 23.04 -15.80 -1.25
C LYS A 25 22.73 -15.18 0.10
N LYS A 26 23.22 -13.95 0.33
CA LYS A 26 22.82 -13.17 1.49
C LYS A 26 21.30 -13.12 1.45
N THR A 27 20.67 -13.88 2.32
CA THR A 27 19.21 -13.81 2.48
C THR A 27 18.90 -12.35 2.74
N PRO A 28 18.09 -11.70 1.92
CA PRO A 28 17.76 -10.31 2.12
C PRO A 28 17.26 -10.14 3.56
N LYS A 29 17.72 -9.10 4.24
CA LYS A 29 17.26 -8.79 5.59
C LYS A 29 15.88 -8.19 5.49
N TYR A 30 14.86 -9.02 5.60
CA TYR A 30 13.47 -8.57 5.58
C TYR A 30 13.06 -7.98 6.92
N ILE A 31 12.14 -7.05 6.86
CA ILE A 31 11.42 -6.61 8.04
C ILE A 31 10.44 -7.74 8.39
N LEU A 32 10.73 -8.44 9.45
CA LEU A 32 9.81 -9.42 10.02
C LEU A 32 8.79 -8.70 10.89
N ALA A 33 7.63 -9.31 11.05
CA ALA A 33 6.65 -8.82 12.02
C ALA A 33 7.30 -8.74 13.40
N PRO A 34 7.47 -7.54 13.99
CA PRO A 34 8.21 -7.36 15.23
C PRO A 34 7.43 -7.87 16.45
N PHE A 35 6.18 -8.24 16.29
CA PHE A 35 5.27 -8.70 17.34
C PHE A 35 4.17 -9.59 16.75
N SER A 36 3.60 -10.45 17.58
CA SER A 36 2.75 -11.56 17.15
C SER A 36 1.41 -11.18 16.52
N ASN A 37 0.92 -9.98 16.78
CA ASN A 37 -0.37 -9.49 16.30
C ASN A 37 -0.27 -8.44 15.17
N LEU A 38 0.90 -8.28 14.56
CA LEU A 38 1.03 -7.53 13.32
C LEU A 38 0.48 -8.40 12.17
N ASP A 39 -0.23 -7.76 11.24
CA ASP A 39 -0.65 -8.40 10.00
C ASP A 39 0.56 -9.00 9.26
N THR A 40 0.51 -10.32 9.06
CA THR A 40 1.64 -11.06 8.48
C THR A 40 1.88 -10.73 7.02
N LEU A 41 0.89 -10.20 6.31
CA LEU A 41 1.00 -9.79 4.90
C LEU A 41 1.56 -8.38 4.73
N SER A 42 1.71 -7.64 5.82
CA SER A 42 2.23 -6.28 5.80
C SER A 42 3.76 -6.18 5.81
N THR A 43 4.47 -7.29 5.74
CA THR A 43 5.94 -7.34 5.79
C THR A 43 6.55 -8.01 4.55
N ASN A 44 7.86 -7.88 4.39
CA ASN A 44 8.59 -8.33 3.20
C ASN A 44 8.65 -9.85 2.98
N ASP A 45 8.26 -10.66 3.94
CA ASP A 45 8.36 -12.12 3.85
C ASP A 45 7.02 -12.81 3.51
N TRP A 46 6.05 -12.06 3.00
CA TRP A 46 4.70 -12.53 2.69
C TRP A 46 4.68 -13.75 1.76
N TRP A 47 5.62 -13.86 0.82
CA TRP A 47 5.67 -14.98 -0.14
C TRP A 47 5.98 -16.33 0.49
N ASN A 48 6.48 -16.35 1.70
CA ASN A 48 6.73 -17.57 2.49
C ASN A 48 5.50 -18.04 3.25
N ARG A 49 4.43 -17.27 3.21
CA ARG A 49 3.25 -17.46 4.03
C ARG A 49 2.08 -17.97 3.20
N LYS A 50 1.07 -18.46 3.90
CA LYS A 50 -0.18 -18.86 3.25
C LYS A 50 -0.85 -17.66 2.60
N THR A 51 -1.45 -17.88 1.43
CA THR A 51 -2.28 -16.90 0.74
C THR A 51 -3.44 -16.49 1.65
N SER A 52 -3.78 -15.21 1.66
CA SER A 52 -4.95 -14.72 2.34
C SER A 52 -6.23 -15.28 1.70
N PRO A 53 -7.23 -15.68 2.50
CA PRO A 53 -8.54 -16.07 1.95
C PRO A 53 -9.34 -14.88 1.41
N ILE A 54 -8.92 -13.63 1.71
CA ILE A 54 -9.62 -12.41 1.33
C ILE A 54 -9.33 -12.04 -0.12
N ILE A 55 -8.06 -12.14 -0.53
CA ILE A 55 -7.59 -11.80 -1.87
C ILE A 55 -6.32 -12.58 -2.23
N ASP A 56 -6.18 -12.93 -3.51
CA ASP A 56 -4.92 -13.49 -3.99
C ASP A 56 -3.83 -12.41 -4.03
N MET A 57 -2.73 -12.68 -3.36
CA MET A 57 -1.57 -11.78 -3.32
C MET A 57 -0.60 -11.98 -4.49
N LYS A 58 -0.75 -13.09 -5.22
CA LYS A 58 0.11 -13.43 -6.37
C LYS A 58 -0.47 -12.82 -7.63
N VAL A 59 -0.14 -11.56 -7.86
CA VAL A 59 -0.58 -10.82 -9.06
C VAL A 59 0.54 -10.75 -10.09
N PRO A 60 0.21 -10.63 -11.41
CA PRO A 60 1.17 -10.24 -12.44
C PRO A 60 1.91 -8.97 -12.03
N ARG A 61 3.23 -8.91 -12.26
CA ARG A 61 4.04 -7.80 -11.71
C ARG A 61 3.79 -6.46 -12.38
N ASP A 62 3.20 -6.42 -13.55
CA ASP A 62 2.65 -5.24 -14.21
C ASP A 62 1.37 -4.69 -13.53
N GLN A 63 0.76 -5.47 -12.62
CA GLN A 63 -0.44 -5.12 -11.86
C GLN A 63 -0.15 -4.88 -10.37
N VAL A 64 1.12 -4.79 -9.99
CA VAL A 64 1.51 -4.68 -8.58
C VAL A 64 0.99 -3.42 -7.89
N ILE A 65 0.74 -2.34 -8.64
CA ILE A 65 0.09 -1.13 -8.12
C ILE A 65 -1.41 -1.36 -8.11
N ALA A 66 -1.96 -1.60 -6.92
CA ALA A 66 -3.36 -1.92 -6.75
C ALA A 66 -4.25 -0.70 -7.07
N PHE A 67 -3.95 0.45 -6.46
CA PHE A 67 -4.66 1.69 -6.67
C PHE A 67 -3.86 2.90 -6.19
N GLY A 68 -4.30 4.10 -6.59
CA GLY A 68 -3.88 5.37 -6.02
C GLY A 68 -5.09 6.13 -5.51
N ILE A 69 -4.95 6.85 -4.40
CA ILE A 69 -5.98 7.67 -3.77
C ILE A 69 -5.39 9.02 -3.42
N TYR A 70 -6.12 10.11 -3.64
CA TYR A 70 -5.56 11.44 -3.46
C TYR A 70 -6.54 12.45 -2.87
N THR A 71 -5.98 13.50 -2.30
CA THR A 71 -6.66 14.77 -2.02
C THR A 71 -5.79 15.95 -2.44
N THR A 72 -6.44 17.09 -2.66
CA THR A 72 -5.78 18.38 -2.85
C THR A 72 -6.30 19.38 -1.82
N SER A 73 -5.40 20.13 -1.21
CA SER A 73 -5.74 21.18 -0.23
C SER A 73 -4.60 22.18 -0.11
N ASN A 74 -4.91 23.46 0.00
CA ASN A 74 -3.92 24.52 0.20
C ASN A 74 -2.72 24.43 -0.76
N ASN A 75 -2.97 24.27 -2.06
CA ASN A 75 -1.97 24.10 -3.10
C ASN A 75 -1.01 22.92 -2.85
N THR A 76 -1.47 21.92 -2.14
CA THR A 76 -0.73 20.68 -1.91
C THR A 76 -1.55 19.51 -2.42
N LEU A 77 -0.93 18.68 -3.28
CA LEU A 77 -1.43 17.36 -3.62
C LEU A 77 -0.80 16.34 -2.68
N LYS A 78 -1.63 15.51 -2.05
CA LYS A 78 -1.19 14.29 -1.39
C LYS A 78 -1.84 13.10 -2.10
N LEU A 79 -0.99 12.18 -2.57
CA LEU A 79 -1.42 10.99 -3.29
C LEU A 79 -0.75 9.77 -2.68
N SER A 80 -1.54 8.85 -2.17
CA SER A 80 -1.09 7.56 -1.67
C SER A 80 -1.25 6.50 -2.75
N ALA A 81 -0.23 5.67 -2.93
CA ALA A 81 -0.30 4.47 -3.74
C ALA A 81 -0.26 3.23 -2.85
N GLN A 82 -1.17 2.30 -3.07
CA GLN A 82 -1.16 1.00 -2.45
C GLN A 82 -0.63 -0.03 -3.42
N LEU A 83 0.37 -0.79 -2.98
CA LEU A 83 0.94 -1.88 -3.75
C LEU A 83 0.53 -3.23 -3.14
N PHE A 84 0.48 -4.26 -3.99
CA PHE A 84 0.62 -5.62 -3.51
C PHE A 84 2.02 -5.83 -2.92
N PRO A 85 2.19 -6.76 -2.00
CA PRO A 85 3.51 -7.07 -1.45
C PRO A 85 4.54 -7.33 -2.54
N LEU A 86 5.72 -6.75 -2.39
CA LEU A 86 6.82 -6.85 -3.35
C LEU A 86 7.72 -8.04 -3.05
N TYR A 87 8.22 -8.70 -4.09
CA TYR A 87 9.26 -9.70 -3.93
C TYR A 87 10.58 -9.06 -3.47
N PRO A 88 11.47 -9.84 -2.86
CA PRO A 88 12.75 -9.33 -2.33
C PRO A 88 13.61 -8.58 -3.35
N GLU A 89 13.62 -9.09 -4.57
CA GLU A 89 14.42 -8.56 -5.69
C GLU A 89 13.81 -7.34 -6.35
N GLU A 90 12.54 -7.05 -6.11
CA GLU A 90 11.87 -5.90 -6.72
C GLU A 90 12.31 -4.58 -6.10
N SER A 91 12.36 -3.54 -6.92
CA SER A 91 12.68 -2.19 -6.48
C SER A 91 11.67 -1.70 -5.44
N ARG A 92 12.15 -0.99 -4.43
CA ARG A 92 11.29 -0.27 -3.48
C ARG A 92 10.95 1.15 -3.93
N LYS A 93 11.40 1.55 -5.13
CA LYS A 93 11.14 2.89 -5.67
C LYS A 93 9.88 2.91 -6.51
N VAL A 94 9.01 3.87 -6.23
CA VAL A 94 7.80 4.17 -7.00
C VAL A 94 7.88 5.61 -7.50
N LYS A 95 7.46 5.86 -8.74
CA LYS A 95 7.54 7.16 -9.39
C LYS A 95 6.14 7.70 -9.61
N LEU A 96 5.95 8.99 -9.37
CA LEU A 96 4.79 9.75 -9.81
C LEU A 96 5.16 10.61 -11.01
N ALA A 97 4.37 10.54 -12.09
CA ALA A 97 4.53 11.36 -13.27
C ALA A 97 3.23 12.10 -13.61
N PHE A 98 3.38 13.29 -14.18
CA PHE A 98 2.28 14.07 -14.75
C PHE A 98 2.40 14.13 -16.26
N TYR A 99 1.24 14.14 -16.95
CA TYR A 99 1.19 14.34 -18.37
C TYR A 99 1.16 15.84 -18.69
N GLN A 100 2.26 16.33 -19.23
CA GLN A 100 2.47 17.75 -19.52
C GLN A 100 3.16 17.87 -20.88
N ASN A 101 2.69 18.82 -21.71
CA ASN A 101 3.27 19.07 -23.04
C ASN A 101 3.39 17.79 -23.90
N ASN A 102 2.36 16.93 -23.84
CA ASN A 102 2.27 15.65 -24.58
C ASN A 102 3.29 14.59 -24.16
N ILE A 103 3.95 14.74 -23.02
CA ILE A 103 4.88 13.75 -22.46
C ILE A 103 4.57 13.46 -20.97
N TRP A 104 4.94 12.27 -20.53
CA TRP A 104 4.95 11.90 -19.12
C TRP A 104 6.24 12.40 -18.48
N LYS A 105 6.14 13.29 -17.50
CA LYS A 105 7.25 13.83 -16.74
C LYS A 105 7.21 13.31 -15.31
N VAL A 106 8.26 12.60 -14.89
CA VAL A 106 8.40 12.20 -13.47
C VAL A 106 8.58 13.45 -12.62
N VAL A 107 7.73 13.59 -11.61
CA VAL A 107 7.72 14.75 -10.69
C VAL A 107 8.25 14.39 -9.31
N GLN A 108 8.09 13.13 -8.91
CA GLN A 108 8.58 12.65 -7.62
C GLN A 108 8.89 11.15 -7.69
N THR A 109 9.85 10.71 -6.87
CA THR A 109 10.17 9.30 -6.65
C THR A 109 10.27 9.06 -5.15
N GLU A 110 9.52 8.07 -4.66
CA GLU A 110 9.43 7.75 -3.25
C GLU A 110 9.71 6.28 -2.99
N GLN A 111 10.02 5.96 -1.73
CA GLN A 111 10.24 4.60 -1.27
C GLN A 111 8.95 4.00 -0.73
N VAL A 112 8.74 2.72 -1.05
CA VAL A 112 7.67 1.93 -0.44
C VAL A 112 7.91 1.80 1.06
N ASN A 113 6.91 2.12 1.86
CA ASN A 113 6.89 1.69 3.24
C ASN A 113 6.58 0.19 3.28
N GLU A 114 7.54 -0.61 3.70
CA GLU A 114 7.45 -2.07 3.65
C GLU A 114 6.46 -2.65 4.66
N ILE A 115 6.03 -1.86 5.66
CA ILE A 115 4.93 -2.22 6.55
C ILE A 115 3.64 -1.66 5.95
N GLY A 116 2.83 -2.52 5.33
CA GLY A 116 1.57 -2.17 4.69
C GLY A 116 1.68 -1.80 3.20
N TRP A 117 2.89 -1.81 2.61
CA TRP A 117 3.13 -1.69 1.17
C TRP A 117 2.56 -0.42 0.53
N SER A 118 2.67 0.70 1.21
CA SER A 118 2.15 2.00 0.74
C SER A 118 3.26 2.98 0.40
N VAL A 119 2.92 3.95 -0.44
CA VAL A 119 3.79 5.07 -0.83
C VAL A 119 2.98 6.35 -0.73
N LEU A 120 3.55 7.40 -0.16
CA LEU A 120 2.95 8.73 -0.15
C LEU A 120 3.78 9.68 -1.01
N PHE A 121 3.12 10.29 -1.98
CA PHE A 121 3.63 11.45 -2.71
C PHE A 121 3.03 12.72 -2.15
N ARG A 122 3.85 13.76 -1.99
CA ARG A 122 3.46 15.07 -1.54
C ARG A 122 4.06 16.12 -2.48
N ILE A 123 3.20 16.79 -3.23
CA ILE A 123 3.61 17.85 -4.17
C ILE A 123 3.13 19.19 -3.63
N GLU A 124 4.05 20.01 -3.20
CA GLU A 124 3.79 21.39 -2.78
C GLU A 124 3.69 22.32 -4.00
N ASN A 125 3.05 23.47 -3.81
CA ASN A 125 2.80 24.45 -4.87
C ASN A 125 2.09 23.83 -6.11
N PHE A 126 1.21 22.85 -5.84
CA PHE A 126 0.44 22.16 -6.85
C PHE A 126 -0.62 23.09 -7.44
N ASP A 127 -0.67 23.20 -8.78
CA ASP A 127 -1.66 23.97 -9.49
C ASP A 127 -3.04 23.28 -9.49
N MET A 128 -3.90 23.69 -8.58
CA MET A 128 -5.26 23.15 -8.40
C MET A 128 -6.28 23.72 -9.39
N SER A 129 -5.90 24.64 -10.29
CA SER A 129 -6.81 25.32 -11.20
C SER A 129 -7.22 24.51 -12.42
N LYS A 130 -6.56 23.39 -12.68
CA LYS A 130 -6.76 22.55 -13.88
C LYS A 130 -6.69 21.06 -13.57
N ASP A 131 -7.31 20.28 -14.45
CA ASP A 131 -7.21 18.84 -14.43
C ASP A 131 -5.81 18.39 -14.86
N ILE A 132 -5.21 17.44 -14.15
CA ILE A 132 -3.88 16.89 -14.44
C ILE A 132 -3.93 15.37 -14.50
N ARG A 133 -3.61 14.80 -15.67
CA ARG A 133 -3.44 13.35 -15.77
C ARG A 133 -2.18 12.94 -15.02
N TYR A 134 -2.27 11.89 -14.21
CA TYR A 134 -1.15 11.34 -13.48
C TYR A 134 -0.93 9.86 -13.77
N LYS A 135 0.29 9.42 -13.53
CA LYS A 135 0.70 8.01 -13.62
C LYS A 135 1.60 7.67 -12.45
N ILE A 136 1.23 6.64 -11.70
CA ILE A 136 2.09 6.00 -10.70
C ILE A 136 2.78 4.85 -11.40
N MET A 137 4.09 4.68 -11.22
CA MET A 137 4.89 3.67 -11.91
C MET A 137 5.80 2.91 -10.95
N HIS A 138 5.90 1.59 -11.14
CA HIS A 138 6.83 0.72 -10.43
C HIS A 138 7.52 -0.23 -11.42
N GLY A 139 8.84 -0.40 -11.28
CA GLY A 139 9.62 -1.13 -12.27
C GLY A 139 9.50 -0.54 -13.66
N GLU A 140 9.46 -1.41 -14.68
CA GLU A 140 9.38 -1.00 -16.08
C GLU A 140 7.95 -1.03 -16.64
N THR A 141 7.11 -1.91 -16.11
CA THR A 141 5.80 -2.23 -16.73
C THR A 141 4.61 -1.89 -15.87
N ALA A 142 4.75 -1.89 -14.53
CA ALA A 142 3.62 -1.65 -13.64
C ALA A 142 3.25 -0.17 -13.60
N TYR A 143 1.97 0.14 -13.83
CA TYR A 143 1.47 1.49 -13.67
C TYR A 143 -0.01 1.55 -13.29
N PHE A 144 -0.37 2.68 -12.70
CA PHE A 144 -1.74 3.09 -12.44
C PHE A 144 -1.92 4.53 -12.90
N GLU A 145 -2.87 4.77 -13.78
CA GLU A 145 -3.17 6.11 -14.31
C GLU A 145 -4.49 6.64 -13.79
N GLY A 146 -4.57 7.96 -13.70
CA GLY A 146 -5.78 8.65 -13.31
C GLY A 146 -5.76 10.14 -13.64
N LEU A 147 -6.73 10.83 -13.08
CA LEU A 147 -6.93 12.26 -13.26
C LEU A 147 -7.06 12.95 -11.90
N ILE A 148 -6.16 13.87 -11.61
CA ILE A 148 -6.36 14.81 -10.51
C ILE A 148 -7.26 15.92 -11.05
N ARG A 149 -8.45 16.03 -10.46
CA ARG A 149 -9.41 17.06 -10.85
C ARG A 149 -9.01 18.41 -10.31
N LYS A 150 -9.33 19.44 -11.07
CA LYS A 150 -9.23 20.82 -10.59
C LYS A 150 -10.13 21.03 -9.39
N ASP A 151 -9.72 21.93 -8.51
CA ASP A 151 -10.54 22.35 -7.36
C ASP A 151 -11.86 22.94 -7.84
N PRO A 152 -13.00 22.46 -7.35
CA PRO A 152 -14.32 22.98 -7.72
C PRO A 152 -14.67 24.29 -7.01
N ILE A 153 -13.71 25.10 -6.61
CA ILE A 153 -13.88 26.34 -5.83
C ILE A 153 -14.93 27.31 -6.42
N ASN A 154 -15.09 27.26 -7.72
CA ASN A 154 -16.05 28.14 -8.42
C ASN A 154 -17.46 27.52 -8.58
N LYS A 155 -17.69 26.32 -8.08
CA LYS A 155 -19.02 25.71 -8.12
C LYS A 155 -19.90 26.26 -7.01
N ALA A 156 -21.15 26.57 -7.36
CA ALA A 156 -22.15 26.98 -6.37
C ALA A 156 -22.58 25.85 -5.44
N GLN A 157 -22.46 24.60 -5.90
CA GLN A 157 -22.78 23.39 -5.14
C GLN A 157 -21.72 22.35 -5.32
N ILE A 158 -21.33 21.73 -4.24
CA ILE A 158 -20.43 20.58 -4.21
C ILE A 158 -21.24 19.32 -3.97
N THR A 159 -21.01 18.32 -4.81
CA THR A 159 -21.66 17.00 -4.66
C THR A 159 -20.71 16.04 -3.97
N LEU A 160 -21.17 15.47 -2.86
CA LEU A 160 -20.44 14.47 -2.06
C LEU A 160 -21.13 13.11 -2.19
N ALA A 161 -20.38 12.07 -2.50
CA ALA A 161 -20.82 10.69 -2.31
C ALA A 161 -20.23 10.17 -1.00
N ALA A 162 -21.08 9.89 -0.02
CA ALA A 162 -20.68 9.37 1.28
C ALA A 162 -21.08 7.89 1.41
N LEU A 163 -20.11 7.04 1.83
CA LEU A 163 -20.26 5.60 2.02
C LEU A 163 -19.67 5.21 3.35
N SER A 164 -20.13 4.08 3.89
CA SER A 164 -19.62 3.48 5.14
C SER A 164 -19.97 1.99 5.16
N CYS A 165 -19.37 1.24 6.05
CA CYS A 165 -19.74 -0.14 6.37
C CYS A 165 -19.65 -1.09 5.16
N ASN A 166 -18.51 -1.12 4.48
CA ASN A 166 -18.26 -1.97 3.31
C ASN A 166 -17.96 -3.42 3.72
N SER A 167 -19.00 -4.19 4.04
CA SER A 167 -18.85 -5.60 4.40
C SER A 167 -18.50 -6.47 3.20
N ASN A 168 -17.47 -7.32 3.34
CA ASN A 168 -17.11 -8.34 2.34
C ASN A 168 -18.07 -9.55 2.32
N LYS A 169 -19.05 -9.58 3.21
CA LYS A 169 -20.05 -10.66 3.31
C LYS A 169 -21.22 -10.43 2.36
N ASP A 170 -20.97 -10.02 1.17
CA ASP A 170 -21.91 -9.87 0.06
C ASP A 170 -23.31 -9.35 0.41
N ARG A 171 -23.43 -8.04 0.36
CA ARG A 171 -24.71 -7.35 0.45
C ARG A 171 -24.84 -6.32 -0.67
N GLY A 172 -24.68 -6.78 -1.90
CA GLY A 172 -24.81 -5.93 -3.08
C GLY A 172 -23.57 -5.96 -3.98
N ASP A 173 -23.82 -5.63 -5.23
CA ASP A 173 -22.81 -5.59 -6.29
C ASP A 173 -22.01 -4.27 -6.19
N ARG A 174 -20.72 -4.35 -5.94
CA ARG A 174 -19.85 -3.18 -5.84
C ARG A 174 -19.63 -2.51 -7.18
N ASP A 175 -19.69 -3.26 -8.28
CA ASP A 175 -19.55 -2.70 -9.62
C ASP A 175 -20.76 -1.82 -9.96
N GLU A 176 -21.96 -2.19 -9.51
CA GLU A 176 -23.15 -1.34 -9.64
C GLU A 176 -23.05 -0.05 -8.82
N TYR A 177 -22.55 -0.13 -7.59
CA TYR A 177 -22.30 1.06 -6.77
C TYR A 177 -21.32 2.00 -7.47
N VAL A 178 -20.21 1.48 -7.95
CA VAL A 178 -19.19 2.25 -8.68
C VAL A 178 -19.78 2.90 -9.93
N LYS A 179 -20.56 2.15 -10.70
CA LYS A 179 -21.25 2.65 -11.91
C LYS A 179 -22.22 3.79 -11.57
N ASN A 180 -23.05 3.61 -10.54
CA ASN A 180 -24.03 4.60 -10.12
C ASN A 180 -23.36 5.89 -9.60
N ILE A 181 -22.32 5.78 -8.78
CA ILE A 181 -21.54 6.90 -8.29
C ILE A 181 -20.84 7.62 -9.45
N ASN A 182 -20.28 6.88 -10.41
CA ASN A 182 -19.69 7.47 -11.61
C ASN A 182 -20.71 8.26 -12.44
N THR A 183 -21.93 7.77 -12.55
CA THR A 183 -23.03 8.46 -13.26
C THR A 183 -23.43 9.76 -12.56
N LEU A 184 -23.49 9.75 -11.22
CA LEU A 184 -23.75 10.95 -10.42
C LEU A 184 -22.61 11.96 -10.46
N ASN A 185 -21.39 11.51 -10.82
CA ASN A 185 -20.19 12.31 -10.99
C ASN A 185 -19.91 13.28 -9.83
N PRO A 186 -19.81 12.80 -8.58
CA PRO A 186 -19.56 13.65 -7.42
C PRO A 186 -18.21 14.36 -7.51
N ASP A 187 -18.09 15.47 -6.80
CA ASP A 187 -16.83 16.23 -6.70
C ASP A 187 -15.86 15.58 -5.72
N LEU A 188 -16.39 14.93 -4.69
CA LEU A 188 -15.64 14.28 -3.62
C LEU A 188 -16.31 12.98 -3.24
N ILE A 189 -15.50 11.98 -2.90
CA ILE A 189 -15.96 10.72 -2.29
C ILE A 189 -15.49 10.68 -0.86
N PHE A 190 -16.34 10.22 0.05
CA PHE A 190 -16.06 10.07 1.46
C PHE A 190 -16.44 8.67 1.92
N PHE A 191 -15.48 7.96 2.45
CA PHE A 191 -15.69 6.70 3.14
C PHE A 191 -15.51 6.93 4.65
N ALA A 192 -16.61 6.83 5.37
CA ALA A 192 -16.73 7.16 6.77
C ALA A 192 -16.47 5.97 7.68
N GLY A 193 -15.44 5.20 7.40
CA GLY A 193 -15.04 4.08 8.22
C GLY A 193 -15.70 2.74 7.82
N ASP A 194 -15.20 1.69 8.44
CA ASP A 194 -15.59 0.30 8.18
C ASP A 194 -15.40 -0.10 6.71
N GLN A 195 -14.24 0.22 6.17
CA GLN A 195 -13.87 -0.19 4.80
C GLN A 195 -13.81 -1.71 4.67
N SER A 196 -13.59 -2.40 5.80
CA SER A 196 -13.57 -3.86 5.88
C SER A 196 -13.93 -4.36 7.26
N TYR A 197 -14.47 -5.59 7.30
CA TYR A 197 -14.74 -6.35 8.52
C TYR A 197 -13.80 -7.56 8.66
N ASP A 198 -12.73 -7.60 7.86
CA ASP A 198 -11.74 -8.68 7.87
C ASP A 198 -10.66 -8.37 8.92
N HIS A 199 -11.00 -8.56 10.18
CA HIS A 199 -10.14 -8.31 11.31
C HIS A 199 -8.81 -9.08 11.22
N LYS A 200 -7.71 -8.47 11.63
CA LYS A 200 -6.35 -9.03 11.67
C LYS A 200 -5.68 -9.22 10.30
N GLU A 201 -6.34 -8.92 9.21
CA GLU A 201 -5.80 -9.02 7.85
C GLU A 201 -5.97 -7.70 7.09
N HIS A 202 -5.63 -6.59 7.71
CA HIS A 202 -5.86 -5.26 7.17
C HIS A 202 -5.25 -5.07 5.77
N THR A 203 -4.02 -5.56 5.51
CA THR A 203 -3.38 -5.39 4.20
C THR A 203 -4.20 -6.03 3.08
N ALA A 204 -4.69 -7.26 3.28
CA ALA A 204 -5.55 -7.94 2.33
C ALA A 204 -6.91 -7.25 2.18
N ALA A 205 -7.50 -6.85 3.29
CA ALA A 205 -8.79 -6.17 3.34
C ALA A 205 -8.75 -4.80 2.63
N TRP A 206 -7.71 -4.02 2.86
CA TRP A 206 -7.50 -2.72 2.23
C TRP A 206 -7.24 -2.83 0.72
N LEU A 207 -6.45 -3.83 0.31
CA LEU A 207 -6.26 -4.15 -1.10
C LEU A 207 -7.59 -4.50 -1.77
N LYS A 208 -8.40 -5.37 -1.16
CA LYS A 208 -9.72 -5.74 -1.69
C LYS A 208 -10.65 -4.55 -1.81
N PHE A 209 -10.76 -3.74 -0.76
CA PHE A 209 -11.53 -2.50 -0.77
C PHE A 209 -11.07 -1.57 -1.90
N GLY A 210 -9.77 -1.32 -1.99
CA GLY A 210 -9.23 -0.43 -3.00
C GLY A 210 -9.48 -0.90 -4.43
N LEU A 211 -9.43 -2.21 -4.67
CA LEU A 211 -9.75 -2.78 -5.99
C LEU A 211 -11.23 -2.67 -6.32
N GLN A 212 -12.13 -2.83 -5.34
CA GLN A 212 -13.59 -2.66 -5.53
C GLN A 212 -13.94 -1.25 -5.97
N PHE A 213 -13.25 -0.23 -5.45
CA PHE A 213 -13.55 1.19 -5.72
C PHE A 213 -12.49 1.87 -6.59
N ARG A 214 -11.58 1.13 -7.16
CA ARG A 214 -10.44 1.61 -7.95
C ARG A 214 -10.80 2.63 -9.02
N GLU A 215 -11.91 2.42 -9.70
CA GLU A 215 -12.34 3.29 -10.80
C GLU A 215 -12.88 4.64 -10.28
N LEU A 216 -13.35 4.71 -9.05
CA LEU A 216 -13.69 5.98 -8.41
C LEU A 216 -12.43 6.76 -8.03
N PHE A 217 -11.43 6.08 -7.49
CA PHE A 217 -10.18 6.69 -7.03
C PHE A 217 -9.34 7.27 -8.17
N ARG A 218 -9.45 6.70 -9.38
CA ARG A 218 -8.72 7.17 -10.54
C ARG A 218 -8.93 8.64 -10.85
N GLY A 219 -10.11 9.17 -10.65
CA GLY A 219 -10.48 10.47 -11.15
C GLY A 219 -11.22 11.36 -10.16
N ARG A 220 -11.15 11.07 -8.87
CA ARG A 220 -11.82 11.92 -7.85
C ARG A 220 -10.99 11.98 -6.59
N PRO A 221 -10.95 13.15 -5.93
CA PRO A 221 -10.43 13.22 -4.59
C PRO A 221 -11.30 12.34 -3.67
N CYS A 222 -10.66 11.66 -2.76
CA CYS A 222 -11.34 10.74 -1.86
C CYS A 222 -10.82 10.93 -0.45
N ILE A 223 -11.73 10.96 0.51
CA ILE A 223 -11.43 10.94 1.94
C ILE A 223 -11.78 9.54 2.45
N THR A 224 -10.85 8.91 3.14
CA THR A 224 -11.09 7.70 3.93
C THR A 224 -10.67 7.96 5.36
N ILE A 225 -11.50 7.57 6.31
CA ILE A 225 -11.14 7.56 7.73
C ILE A 225 -11.38 6.16 8.26
N PRO A 226 -10.46 5.60 9.05
CA PRO A 226 -10.70 4.30 9.68
C PRO A 226 -11.74 4.41 10.79
N ASP A 227 -12.46 3.30 11.02
CA ASP A 227 -13.30 3.10 12.20
C ASP A 227 -12.84 1.81 12.91
N ASP A 228 -13.59 1.35 13.90
CA ASP A 228 -13.21 0.26 14.78
C ASP A 228 -12.90 -1.05 14.04
N HIS A 229 -13.71 -1.44 13.09
CA HIS A 229 -13.49 -2.65 12.29
C HIS A 229 -12.23 -2.57 11.41
N ASP A 230 -11.87 -1.39 10.92
CA ASP A 230 -10.63 -1.18 10.16
C ASP A 230 -9.38 -1.37 11.03
N ILE A 231 -9.46 -1.02 12.30
CA ILE A 231 -8.40 -1.27 13.29
C ILE A 231 -8.31 -2.76 13.66
N GLY A 232 -9.29 -3.55 13.26
CA GLY A 232 -9.30 -5.00 13.43
C GLY A 232 -10.07 -5.51 14.63
N GLN A 233 -10.91 -4.69 15.22
CA GLN A 233 -11.80 -5.07 16.33
C GLN A 233 -13.07 -4.21 16.35
N GLY A 234 -14.20 -4.84 16.62
CA GLY A 234 -15.44 -4.11 16.88
C GLY A 234 -15.42 -3.41 18.24
N ASN A 235 -16.19 -2.33 18.35
CA ASN A 235 -16.38 -1.56 19.59
C ASN A 235 -15.08 -0.92 20.14
N LEU A 236 -14.19 -0.49 19.27
CA LEU A 236 -13.02 0.30 19.63
C LEU A 236 -13.44 1.76 19.86
N TRP A 237 -13.15 2.29 21.02
CA TRP A 237 -13.49 3.66 21.38
C TRP A 237 -12.27 4.58 21.35
N GLY A 238 -11.07 3.99 21.42
CA GLY A 238 -9.79 4.65 21.16
C GLY A 238 -9.40 5.77 22.09
N GLU A 239 -10.14 5.98 23.18
CA GLU A 239 -9.95 7.09 24.11
C GLU A 239 -8.52 7.12 24.67
N GLY A 240 -7.79 8.20 24.36
CA GLY A 240 -6.46 8.44 24.89
C GLY A 240 -5.42 7.35 24.57
N GLY A 241 -5.61 6.55 23.52
CA GLY A 241 -4.72 5.45 23.19
C GLY A 241 -4.78 4.27 24.18
N LYS A 242 -5.85 4.15 24.92
CA LYS A 242 -6.04 3.14 25.98
C LYS A 242 -5.89 1.73 25.40
N LYS A 243 -5.01 0.94 26.03
CA LYS A 243 -4.86 -0.48 25.70
C LYS A 243 -6.05 -1.28 26.25
N SER A 244 -6.57 -2.21 25.46
CA SER A 244 -7.54 -3.19 25.93
C SER A 244 -6.92 -4.13 26.98
N LEU A 245 -7.64 -4.32 28.06
CA LEU A 245 -7.34 -5.32 29.09
C LEU A 245 -8.00 -6.68 28.78
N ARG A 246 -8.93 -6.70 27.82
CA ARG A 246 -9.66 -7.89 27.39
C ARG A 246 -9.07 -8.44 26.10
N LYS A 247 -9.03 -9.77 26.00
CA LYS A 247 -8.56 -10.46 24.78
C LYS A 247 -9.49 -10.27 23.56
N ASP A 248 -10.74 -9.92 23.80
CA ASP A 248 -11.76 -9.67 22.79
C ASP A 248 -11.90 -8.19 22.41
N GLY A 249 -11.17 -7.29 23.09
CA GLY A 249 -11.22 -5.85 22.85
C GLY A 249 -12.52 -5.15 23.31
N ASN A 250 -13.49 -5.88 23.88
CA ASN A 250 -14.82 -5.35 24.20
C ASN A 250 -14.88 -4.34 25.36
N ASP A 251 -13.74 -3.92 25.88
CA ASP A 251 -13.62 -2.82 26.86
C ASP A 251 -13.32 -1.46 26.19
N GLY A 252 -13.34 -1.41 24.86
CA GLY A 252 -13.17 -0.20 24.06
C GLY A 252 -11.72 0.25 23.91
N GLY A 253 -10.75 -0.47 24.48
CA GLY A 253 -9.32 -0.19 24.30
C GLY A 253 -8.74 -0.83 23.05
N TYR A 254 -7.55 -0.42 22.66
CA TYR A 254 -6.81 -1.02 21.55
C TYR A 254 -6.32 -2.41 21.88
N PHE A 255 -6.73 -3.41 21.09
CA PHE A 255 -6.28 -4.80 21.24
C PHE A 255 -4.93 -5.02 20.53
N PHE A 256 -4.75 -4.39 19.37
CA PHE A 256 -3.55 -4.55 18.56
C PHE A 256 -2.38 -3.67 19.06
N HIS A 257 -1.18 -4.05 18.66
CA HIS A 257 0.01 -3.26 18.94
C HIS A 257 -0.08 -1.88 18.24
N PRO A 258 0.47 -0.81 18.83
CA PRO A 258 0.44 0.53 18.24
C PRO A 258 0.97 0.59 16.79
N GLU A 259 1.99 -0.20 16.44
CA GLU A 259 2.50 -0.24 15.06
C GLU A 259 1.49 -0.82 14.05
N TYR A 260 0.62 -1.73 14.46
CA TYR A 260 -0.49 -2.19 13.62
C TYR A 260 -1.48 -1.05 13.36
N VAL A 261 -1.86 -0.34 14.40
CA VAL A 261 -2.81 0.78 14.29
C VAL A 261 -2.24 1.91 13.43
N LYS A 262 -0.96 2.24 13.63
CA LYS A 262 -0.26 3.22 12.77
C LYS A 262 -0.16 2.77 11.31
N MET A 263 -0.03 1.49 11.06
CA MET A 263 -0.07 0.94 9.70
C MET A 263 -1.45 1.15 9.06
N VAL A 264 -2.53 0.86 9.79
CA VAL A 264 -3.90 1.08 9.33
C VAL A 264 -4.15 2.56 9.06
N GLU A 265 -3.83 3.41 10.01
CA GLU A 265 -3.97 4.86 9.90
C GLU A 265 -3.20 5.37 8.66
N ARG A 266 -1.93 5.03 8.53
CA ARG A 266 -1.12 5.44 7.38
C ARG A 266 -1.70 4.97 6.05
N ALA A 267 -2.16 3.72 5.96
CA ALA A 267 -2.73 3.18 4.73
C ALA A 267 -3.99 3.95 4.32
N GLN A 268 -4.83 4.28 5.29
CA GLN A 268 -6.13 4.89 5.03
C GLN A 268 -6.12 6.41 5.01
N THR A 269 -5.18 7.08 5.68
CA THR A 269 -5.25 8.54 5.90
C THR A 269 -4.05 9.33 5.39
N ALA A 270 -2.96 8.69 4.97
CA ALA A 270 -1.74 9.42 4.58
C ALA A 270 -1.97 10.44 3.45
N HIS A 271 -2.93 10.20 2.57
CA HIS A 271 -3.30 11.10 1.46
C HIS A 271 -4.22 12.26 1.88
N LEU A 272 -4.72 12.27 3.11
CA LEU A 272 -5.59 13.34 3.59
C LEU A 272 -4.82 14.67 3.70
N PRO A 273 -5.52 15.82 3.64
CA PRO A 273 -4.92 17.11 3.92
C PRO A 273 -4.15 17.11 5.24
N ASP A 274 -3.18 18.01 5.34
CA ASP A 274 -2.48 18.21 6.62
C ASP A 274 -3.46 18.62 7.71
N PRO A 275 -3.26 18.16 8.95
CA PRO A 275 -4.15 18.48 10.04
C PRO A 275 -4.13 20.00 10.30
N TYR A 276 -5.28 20.54 10.68
CA TYR A 276 -5.45 21.96 10.97
C TYR A 276 -4.50 22.45 12.08
N HIS A 277 -4.28 21.63 13.11
CA HIS A 277 -3.30 21.87 14.15
C HIS A 277 -2.18 20.82 14.09
N LYS A 278 -0.93 21.26 14.10
CA LYS A 278 0.24 20.35 14.14
C LYS A 278 0.22 19.42 15.36
N GLU A 279 -0.35 19.90 16.47
CA GLU A 279 -0.51 19.13 17.70
C GLU A 279 -1.47 17.95 17.56
N ALA A 280 -2.40 18.02 16.61
CA ALA A 280 -3.30 16.90 16.32
C ALA A 280 -2.56 15.64 15.84
N LEU A 281 -1.36 15.80 15.27
CA LEU A 281 -0.50 14.68 14.88
C LEU A 281 0.03 13.86 16.08
N ASN A 282 0.02 14.44 17.27
CA ASN A 282 0.49 13.80 18.49
C ASN A 282 -0.64 13.16 19.31
N GLN A 283 -1.88 13.30 18.88
CA GLN A 283 -3.05 12.73 19.57
C GLN A 283 -3.40 11.32 19.07
N GLY A 284 -2.76 10.86 18.01
CA GLY A 284 -2.79 9.47 17.60
C GLY A 284 -2.02 8.59 18.59
N ILE A 285 -2.20 7.33 18.48
CA ILE A 285 -1.68 6.25 19.32
C ILE A 285 -0.17 6.33 19.52
#